data_2aa0c8ab55382c65c4c19518023edc4e
#
_entry.id   2aa0c8ab55382c65c4c19518023edc4e
#
_cell.length_a   1.000
_cell.length_b   1.000
_cell.length_c   1.000
_cell.angle_alpha   90.00
_cell.angle_beta   90.00
_cell.angle_gamma   90.00
#
_symmetry.space_group_name_H-M   'P 1'
#
loop_
_entity.id
_entity.type
_entity.pdbx_description
1 polymer ?
#
loop_
_entity_poly.entity_id
_entity_poly.type
_entity_poly.pdbx_seq_one_letter_code
_entity_poly.pdbx_strand_id
1 'polypeptide(L)'
;MTEKNKNLKIEELSTQIRNFFNDSTIKKTNVFLKKKNGDWNQFCAALDTIGDTCLAIQSFQQDPNDLFIKNPYLATYGILQALFIQQDAVNYLKISLFGNDKKIDWGNAKYAELAKIRQVRNETIGHPVKTERKGRKSTYANDEVTSCMIDRSSLTKDGFRYMLYMHSKTESKTIRFSEIIELQDKYLGAELETVMKELQKEEKQHKAKFKCEKLGELLNKPSLYQVNLIYGFQWNDHLAWPSFDHYHELYKKIRKGLEDRFGKFGEAIRIPGTHEVIKKLDFVFSKIETFKNTRKFENYELEVYIDALDVGLNELKTHLAETDKEFEV
;
A
#
# COMPACT_ATOMS: atom_id res chain seq x y z
N MET A 1 -6.47 -8.88 38.36
CA MET A 1 -5.34 -8.89 37.41
C MET A 1 -5.94 -8.66 36.04
N THR A 2 -5.76 -7.46 35.52
CA THR A 2 -6.23 -7.07 34.17
C THR A 2 -5.36 -7.83 33.17
N GLU A 3 -5.95 -8.82 32.49
CA GLU A 3 -5.32 -9.38 31.29
C GLU A 3 -4.98 -8.21 30.35
N LYS A 4 -3.69 -8.04 30.07
CA LYS A 4 -3.22 -7.09 29.08
C LYS A 4 -3.96 -7.38 27.77
N ASN A 5 -4.72 -6.40 27.28
CA ASN A 5 -5.29 -6.43 25.92
C ASN A 5 -4.20 -6.89 24.94
N LYS A 6 -4.34 -8.11 24.46
CA LYS A 6 -3.45 -8.64 23.43
C LYS A 6 -3.93 -8.03 22.11
N ASN A 7 -3.14 -7.09 21.58
CA ASN A 7 -3.43 -6.55 20.26
C ASN A 7 -3.56 -7.70 19.25
N LEU A 8 -4.54 -7.59 18.36
CA LEU A 8 -4.71 -8.56 17.29
C LEU A 8 -3.49 -8.48 16.34
N LYS A 9 -2.98 -9.62 15.95
CA LYS A 9 -1.88 -9.72 14.98
C LYS A 9 -2.22 -9.04 13.65
N ILE A 10 -3.48 -9.12 13.25
CA ILE A 10 -4.03 -8.43 12.07
C ILE A 10 -3.83 -6.91 12.18
N GLU A 11 -4.10 -6.33 13.35
CA GLU A 11 -3.95 -4.89 13.59
C GLU A 11 -2.49 -4.44 13.47
N GLU A 12 -1.60 -5.17 14.13
CA GLU A 12 -0.17 -4.90 14.08
C GLU A 12 0.37 -4.92 12.65
N LEU A 13 0.05 -5.98 11.91
CA LEU A 13 0.53 -6.17 10.53
C LEU A 13 -0.09 -5.18 9.55
N SER A 14 -1.38 -4.85 9.70
CA SER A 14 -2.01 -3.82 8.85
C SER A 14 -1.39 -2.44 9.08
N THR A 15 -1.02 -2.13 10.33
CA THR A 15 -0.28 -0.91 10.68
C THR A 15 1.12 -0.92 10.06
N GLN A 16 1.85 -2.03 10.13
CA GLN A 16 3.16 -2.17 9.49
C GLN A 16 3.07 -1.98 7.96
N ILE A 17 2.05 -2.54 7.31
CA ILE A 17 1.82 -2.35 5.87
C ILE A 17 1.52 -0.88 5.58
N ARG A 18 0.70 -0.20 6.39
CA ARG A 18 0.43 1.24 6.24
C ARG A 18 1.70 2.06 6.35
N ASN A 19 2.51 1.81 7.38
CA ASN A 19 3.77 2.52 7.61
C ASN A 19 4.78 2.24 6.47
N PHE A 20 4.83 1.02 5.95
CA PHE A 20 5.65 0.69 4.78
C PHE A 20 5.41 1.63 3.60
N PHE A 21 4.17 2.07 3.36
CA PHE A 21 3.85 3.02 2.29
C PHE A 21 4.02 4.49 2.71
N ASN A 22 3.86 4.81 4.00
CA ASN A 22 3.89 6.18 4.49
C ASN A 22 5.30 6.68 4.85
N ASP A 23 6.15 5.81 5.41
CA ASP A 23 7.44 6.19 6.01
C ASP A 23 8.61 6.15 5.02
N SER A 24 8.35 5.98 3.74
CA SER A 24 9.40 5.84 2.73
C SER A 24 9.57 7.11 1.91
N THR A 25 10.84 7.47 1.67
CA THR A 25 11.24 8.46 0.66
C THR A 25 10.87 8.01 -0.75
N ILE A 26 10.92 6.69 -1.00
CA ILE A 26 10.46 6.10 -2.26
C ILE A 26 8.93 6.16 -2.28
N LYS A 27 8.36 6.80 -3.30
CA LYS A 27 6.90 6.79 -3.48
C LYS A 27 6.44 5.40 -3.92
N LYS A 28 6.37 4.49 -2.95
CA LYS A 28 6.04 3.07 -3.14
C LYS A 28 4.73 2.85 -3.90
N THR A 29 3.78 3.79 -3.75
CA THR A 29 2.54 3.80 -4.53
C THR A 29 2.80 3.81 -6.04
N ASN A 30 3.74 4.63 -6.52
CA ASN A 30 4.06 4.71 -7.93
C ASN A 30 4.93 3.56 -8.42
N VAL A 31 5.84 3.08 -7.56
CA VAL A 31 6.77 2.00 -7.91
C VAL A 31 6.09 0.63 -7.86
N PHE A 32 5.27 0.38 -6.83
CA PHE A 32 4.72 -0.97 -6.60
C PHE A 32 3.27 -1.12 -7.06
N LEU A 33 2.39 -0.15 -6.79
CA LEU A 33 0.98 -0.25 -7.15
C LEU A 33 0.71 0.04 -8.63
N LYS A 34 1.23 1.13 -9.18
CA LYS A 34 1.00 1.48 -10.59
C LYS A 34 1.58 0.46 -11.58
N LYS A 35 2.70 -0.19 -11.25
CA LYS A 35 3.28 -1.26 -12.10
C LYS A 35 2.36 -2.47 -12.25
N LYS A 36 1.48 -2.71 -11.29
CA LYS A 36 0.62 -3.90 -11.23
C LYS A 36 -0.84 -3.57 -11.52
N ASN A 37 -1.16 -2.38 -12.05
CA ASN A 37 -2.53 -1.87 -12.19
C ASN A 37 -3.29 -1.87 -10.85
N GLY A 38 -2.59 -1.68 -9.74
CA GLY A 38 -3.16 -1.63 -8.42
C GLY A 38 -4.01 -0.37 -8.22
N ASP A 39 -5.08 -0.51 -7.43
CA ASP A 39 -5.97 0.59 -7.08
C ASP A 39 -5.59 1.13 -5.70
N TRP A 40 -5.04 2.34 -5.67
CA TRP A 40 -4.66 3.03 -4.43
C TRP A 40 -5.85 3.27 -3.51
N ASN A 41 -7.00 3.66 -4.05
CA ASN A 41 -8.18 3.92 -3.25
C ASN A 41 -8.72 2.62 -2.62
N GLN A 42 -8.71 1.52 -3.39
CA GLN A 42 -9.08 0.20 -2.88
C GLN A 42 -8.11 -0.27 -1.79
N PHE A 43 -6.81 -0.02 -1.95
CA PHE A 43 -5.78 -0.31 -0.95
C PHE A 43 -6.03 0.45 0.35
N CYS A 44 -6.25 1.76 0.29
CA CYS A 44 -6.54 2.58 1.46
C CYS A 44 -7.83 2.14 2.15
N ALA A 45 -8.91 1.99 1.38
CA ALA A 45 -10.20 1.54 1.92
C ALA A 45 -10.12 0.16 2.59
N ALA A 46 -9.33 -0.76 2.02
CA ALA A 46 -9.10 -2.08 2.63
C ALA A 46 -8.37 -1.97 3.97
N LEU A 47 -7.30 -1.16 4.06
CA LEU A 47 -6.58 -0.93 5.31
C LEU A 47 -7.44 -0.24 6.38
N ASP A 48 -8.25 0.75 5.99
CA ASP A 48 -9.16 1.43 6.91
C ASP A 48 -10.21 0.45 7.44
N THR A 49 -10.80 -0.36 6.55
CA THR A 49 -11.78 -1.39 6.93
C THR A 49 -11.17 -2.46 7.85
N ILE A 50 -9.91 -2.86 7.65
CA ILE A 50 -9.22 -3.76 8.58
C ILE A 50 -9.10 -3.10 9.96
N GLY A 51 -8.71 -1.82 10.02
CA GLY A 51 -8.61 -1.07 11.27
C GLY A 51 -9.96 -0.96 12.00
N ASP A 52 -11.02 -0.56 11.30
CA ASP A 52 -12.37 -0.42 11.86
C ASP A 52 -12.90 -1.76 12.41
N THR A 53 -12.65 -2.85 11.70
CA THR A 53 -13.06 -4.18 12.16
C THR A 53 -12.23 -4.67 13.34
N CYS A 54 -10.94 -4.33 13.44
CA CYS A 54 -10.13 -4.59 14.62
C CYS A 54 -10.70 -3.84 15.85
N LEU A 55 -11.06 -2.57 15.72
CA LEU A 55 -11.69 -1.80 16.79
C LEU A 55 -13.02 -2.41 17.23
N ALA A 56 -13.85 -2.86 16.28
CA ALA A 56 -15.13 -3.53 16.59
C ALA A 56 -14.90 -4.85 17.38
N ILE A 57 -13.94 -5.67 16.96
CA ILE A 57 -13.59 -6.93 17.63
C ILE A 57 -13.02 -6.66 19.03
N GLN A 58 -12.13 -5.68 19.17
CA GLN A 58 -11.55 -5.28 20.46
C GLN A 58 -12.63 -4.76 21.41
N SER A 59 -13.53 -3.90 20.94
CA SER A 59 -14.65 -3.41 21.74
C SER A 59 -15.54 -4.54 22.24
N PHE A 60 -15.79 -5.55 21.39
CA PHE A 60 -16.50 -6.75 21.78
C PHE A 60 -15.76 -7.56 22.86
N GLN A 61 -14.41 -7.66 22.78
CA GLN A 61 -13.61 -8.40 23.75
C GLN A 61 -13.43 -7.68 25.09
N GLN A 62 -13.40 -6.33 25.07
CA GLN A 62 -13.16 -5.50 26.26
C GLN A 62 -14.34 -5.50 27.22
N ASP A 63 -15.54 -5.35 26.72
CA ASP A 63 -16.76 -5.31 27.55
C ASP A 63 -17.89 -6.17 26.99
N PRO A 64 -17.65 -7.49 26.92
CA PRO A 64 -18.67 -8.41 26.41
C PRO A 64 -19.93 -8.48 27.30
N ASN A 65 -19.77 -8.26 28.63
CA ASN A 65 -20.90 -8.37 29.55
C ASN A 65 -21.94 -7.27 29.30
N ASP A 66 -21.53 -6.01 29.22
CA ASP A 66 -22.46 -4.88 29.02
C ASP A 66 -23.18 -4.98 27.65
N LEU A 67 -22.46 -5.35 26.60
CA LEU A 67 -23.03 -5.56 25.28
C LEU A 67 -24.08 -6.68 25.26
N PHE A 68 -23.79 -7.83 25.89
CA PHE A 68 -24.70 -8.96 25.92
C PHE A 68 -25.88 -8.79 26.86
N ILE A 69 -25.75 -8.11 27.98
CA ILE A 69 -26.87 -7.81 28.89
C ILE A 69 -27.90 -6.91 28.21
N LYS A 70 -27.45 -5.90 27.49
CA LYS A 70 -28.32 -4.93 26.85
C LYS A 70 -28.88 -5.39 25.51
N ASN A 71 -28.02 -5.95 24.65
CA ASN A 71 -28.36 -6.22 23.25
C ASN A 71 -27.66 -7.48 22.69
N PRO A 72 -28.00 -8.70 23.14
CA PRO A 72 -27.30 -9.94 22.77
C PRO A 72 -27.32 -10.22 21.26
N TYR A 73 -28.44 -9.92 20.59
CA TYR A 73 -28.55 -10.09 19.14
C TYR A 73 -27.66 -9.11 18.38
N LEU A 74 -27.68 -7.83 18.76
CA LEU A 74 -26.86 -6.82 18.11
C LEU A 74 -25.38 -7.12 18.27
N ALA A 75 -24.93 -7.58 19.47
CA ALA A 75 -23.58 -7.99 19.74
C ALA A 75 -23.16 -9.20 18.86
N THR A 76 -24.03 -10.22 18.78
CA THR A 76 -23.79 -11.42 17.95
C THR A 76 -23.73 -11.06 16.45
N TYR A 77 -24.66 -10.23 15.98
CA TYR A 77 -24.68 -9.78 14.58
C TYR A 77 -23.46 -8.91 14.27
N GLY A 78 -23.11 -8.01 15.19
CA GLY A 78 -21.95 -7.12 15.05
C GLY A 78 -20.65 -7.87 14.91
N ILE A 79 -20.35 -8.81 15.81
CA ILE A 79 -19.10 -9.56 15.76
C ILE A 79 -19.00 -10.45 14.52
N LEU A 80 -20.06 -11.17 14.16
CA LEU A 80 -20.05 -12.03 12.97
C LEU A 80 -19.90 -11.20 11.68
N GLN A 81 -20.50 -10.02 11.63
CA GLN A 81 -20.37 -9.12 10.51
C GLN A 81 -18.97 -8.50 10.44
N ALA A 82 -18.39 -8.09 11.59
CA ALA A 82 -17.02 -7.57 11.64
C ALA A 82 -16.00 -8.60 11.13
N LEU A 83 -16.09 -9.85 11.57
CA LEU A 83 -15.25 -10.94 11.11
C LEU A 83 -15.39 -11.17 9.59
N PHE A 84 -16.63 -11.13 9.08
CA PHE A 84 -16.87 -11.32 7.64
C PHE A 84 -16.26 -10.18 6.79
N ILE A 85 -16.48 -8.92 7.19
CA ILE A 85 -15.96 -7.74 6.50
C ILE A 85 -14.43 -7.71 6.55
N GLN A 86 -13.83 -8.09 7.69
CA GLN A 86 -12.38 -8.15 7.83
C GLN A 86 -11.73 -9.14 6.85
N GLN A 87 -12.35 -10.31 6.63
CA GLN A 87 -11.90 -11.27 5.63
C GLN A 87 -11.94 -10.68 4.21
N ASP A 88 -13.02 -9.98 3.87
CA ASP A 88 -13.14 -9.32 2.57
C ASP A 88 -12.11 -8.20 2.43
N ALA A 89 -11.88 -7.41 3.47
CA ALA A 89 -10.90 -6.33 3.45
C ALA A 89 -9.47 -6.86 3.22
N VAL A 90 -9.05 -7.93 3.90
CA VAL A 90 -7.74 -8.57 3.65
C VAL A 90 -7.64 -9.13 2.22
N ASN A 91 -8.73 -9.72 1.71
CA ASN A 91 -8.76 -10.19 0.33
C ASN A 91 -8.61 -9.03 -0.68
N TYR A 92 -9.33 -7.93 -0.50
CA TYR A 92 -9.21 -6.75 -1.37
C TYR A 92 -7.87 -6.04 -1.23
N LEU A 93 -7.26 -6.04 -0.05
CA LEU A 93 -5.88 -5.58 0.13
C LEU A 93 -4.91 -6.34 -0.76
N LYS A 94 -5.01 -7.67 -0.79
CA LYS A 94 -4.17 -8.51 -1.66
C LYS A 94 -4.43 -8.26 -3.14
N ILE A 95 -5.69 -8.11 -3.54
CA ILE A 95 -6.06 -7.80 -4.92
C ILE A 95 -5.51 -6.45 -5.35
N SER A 96 -5.62 -5.42 -4.51
CA SER A 96 -5.12 -4.08 -4.82
C SER A 96 -3.60 -4.02 -4.97
N LEU A 97 -2.87 -4.85 -4.20
CA LEU A 97 -1.40 -4.91 -4.24
C LEU A 97 -0.86 -5.80 -5.35
N PHE A 98 -1.48 -6.96 -5.59
CA PHE A 98 -0.90 -8.02 -6.40
C PHE A 98 -1.78 -8.47 -7.58
N GLY A 99 -2.99 -7.92 -7.70
CA GLY A 99 -3.96 -8.29 -8.73
C GLY A 99 -4.86 -9.46 -8.37
N ASN A 100 -5.85 -9.71 -9.22
CA ASN A 100 -6.90 -10.71 -9.00
C ASN A 100 -6.39 -12.16 -8.86
N ASP A 101 -5.24 -12.46 -9.43
CA ASP A 101 -4.63 -13.82 -9.34
C ASP A 101 -4.20 -14.17 -7.92
N LYS A 102 -4.05 -13.17 -7.05
CA LYS A 102 -3.66 -13.34 -5.64
C LYS A 102 -4.82 -13.26 -4.66
N LYS A 103 -6.05 -13.21 -5.16
CA LYS A 103 -7.25 -13.26 -4.31
C LYS A 103 -7.27 -14.52 -3.43
N ILE A 104 -7.91 -14.41 -2.27
CA ILE A 104 -8.16 -15.57 -1.40
C ILE A 104 -9.24 -16.44 -2.06
N ASP A 105 -8.90 -17.67 -2.36
CA ASP A 105 -9.87 -18.68 -2.80
C ASP A 105 -10.46 -19.39 -1.58
N TRP A 106 -11.66 -18.98 -1.20
CA TRP A 106 -12.38 -19.55 -0.05
C TRP A 106 -12.73 -21.04 -0.22
N GLY A 107 -12.61 -21.61 -1.41
CA GLY A 107 -12.78 -23.04 -1.68
C GLY A 107 -11.51 -23.86 -1.43
N ASN A 108 -10.36 -23.20 -1.27
CA ASN A 108 -9.10 -23.87 -1.01
C ASN A 108 -9.01 -24.40 0.44
N ALA A 109 -8.52 -25.62 0.61
CA ALA A 109 -8.37 -26.26 1.92
C ALA A 109 -7.55 -25.44 2.92
N LYS A 110 -6.58 -24.63 2.45
CA LYS A 110 -5.81 -23.69 3.27
C LYS A 110 -6.70 -22.72 4.06
N TYR A 111 -7.84 -22.33 3.50
CA TYR A 111 -8.75 -21.32 4.08
C TYR A 111 -10.02 -21.94 4.65
N ALA A 112 -10.06 -23.27 4.83
CA ALA A 112 -11.25 -23.99 5.27
C ALA A 112 -11.82 -23.43 6.60
N GLU A 113 -10.95 -23.07 7.55
CA GLU A 113 -11.39 -22.53 8.84
C GLU A 113 -12.00 -21.12 8.69
N LEU A 114 -11.41 -20.25 7.87
CA LEU A 114 -12.01 -18.95 7.55
C LEU A 114 -13.33 -19.10 6.79
N ALA A 115 -13.40 -20.05 5.86
CA ALA A 115 -14.62 -20.35 5.13
C ALA A 115 -15.76 -20.83 6.05
N LYS A 116 -15.44 -21.58 7.11
CA LYS A 116 -16.43 -21.97 8.15
C LYS A 116 -16.99 -20.74 8.88
N ILE A 117 -16.13 -19.76 9.25
CA ILE A 117 -16.58 -18.52 9.89
C ILE A 117 -17.55 -17.76 8.95
N ARG A 118 -17.20 -17.65 7.67
CA ARG A 118 -18.10 -17.06 6.64
C ARG A 118 -19.43 -17.83 6.55
N GLN A 119 -19.35 -19.16 6.61
CA GLN A 119 -20.54 -20.01 6.56
C GLN A 119 -21.45 -19.77 7.76
N VAL A 120 -20.90 -19.72 8.99
CA VAL A 120 -21.67 -19.40 10.22
C VAL A 120 -22.41 -18.07 10.05
N ARG A 121 -21.73 -17.01 9.62
CA ARG A 121 -22.36 -15.71 9.37
C ARG A 121 -23.48 -15.80 8.34
N ASN A 122 -23.25 -16.49 7.22
CA ASN A 122 -24.25 -16.63 6.17
C ASN A 122 -25.47 -17.44 6.62
N GLU A 123 -25.26 -18.51 7.38
CA GLU A 123 -26.33 -19.36 7.91
C GLU A 123 -27.15 -18.65 8.98
N THR A 124 -26.52 -17.85 9.86
CA THR A 124 -27.20 -17.29 11.04
C THR A 124 -27.79 -15.91 10.83
N ILE A 125 -27.05 -14.99 10.20
CA ILE A 125 -27.45 -13.58 10.05
C ILE A 125 -27.58 -13.10 8.61
N GLY A 126 -26.93 -13.79 7.67
CA GLY A 126 -26.93 -13.39 6.27
C GLY A 126 -28.21 -13.80 5.54
N HIS A 127 -28.54 -15.07 5.61
CA HIS A 127 -29.68 -15.67 4.92
C HIS A 127 -30.28 -16.81 5.72
N PRO A 128 -30.93 -16.53 6.85
CA PRO A 128 -31.50 -17.57 7.71
C PRO A 128 -32.70 -18.30 7.08
N VAL A 129 -33.25 -17.76 6.00
CA VAL A 129 -34.35 -18.36 5.25
C VAL A 129 -33.80 -18.91 3.95
N LYS A 130 -34.38 -19.97 3.41
CA LYS A 130 -33.96 -20.70 2.23
C LYS A 130 -33.43 -19.78 1.13
N THR A 131 -32.15 -19.92 0.81
CA THR A 131 -31.55 -19.31 -0.37
C THR A 131 -31.37 -20.38 -1.43
N GLU A 132 -32.11 -20.26 -2.53
CA GLU A 132 -31.81 -21.03 -3.73
C GLU A 132 -30.43 -20.64 -4.26
N ARG A 133 -29.42 -21.44 -3.93
CA ARG A 133 -28.07 -21.28 -4.46
C ARG A 133 -28.00 -21.94 -5.82
N LYS A 134 -28.38 -21.21 -6.88
CA LYS A 134 -28.08 -21.64 -8.24
C LYS A 134 -26.56 -21.82 -8.40
N GLY A 135 -26.12 -23.07 -8.60
CA GLY A 135 -24.78 -23.40 -9.11
C GLY A 135 -23.67 -23.72 -8.08
N ARG A 136 -23.92 -23.75 -6.76
CA ARG A 136 -22.95 -24.31 -5.80
C ARG A 136 -23.41 -25.69 -5.30
N LYS A 137 -22.52 -26.69 -5.43
CA LYS A 137 -22.73 -27.99 -4.75
C LYS A 137 -22.84 -27.71 -3.26
N SER A 138 -23.97 -28.11 -2.65
CA SER A 138 -24.16 -28.08 -1.19
C SER A 138 -23.01 -28.84 -0.52
N THR A 139 -22.43 -28.27 0.54
CA THR A 139 -21.47 -28.99 1.39
C THR A 139 -22.13 -30.12 2.18
N TYR A 140 -23.44 -30.20 2.15
CA TYR A 140 -24.22 -31.26 2.75
C TYR A 140 -24.70 -32.20 1.64
N ALA A 141 -23.99 -33.33 1.48
CA ALA A 141 -24.38 -34.36 0.52
C ALA A 141 -25.82 -34.81 0.83
N ASN A 142 -26.73 -34.56 -0.10
CA ASN A 142 -28.12 -35.02 -0.14
C ASN A 142 -29.15 -34.37 0.82
N ASP A 143 -28.77 -33.49 1.77
CA ASP A 143 -29.73 -32.79 2.61
C ASP A 143 -29.63 -31.27 2.45
N GLU A 144 -30.62 -30.67 1.84
CA GLU A 144 -30.68 -29.23 1.65
C GLU A 144 -31.10 -28.54 2.96
N VAL A 145 -30.26 -27.62 3.47
CA VAL A 145 -30.63 -26.78 4.62
C VAL A 145 -31.78 -25.87 4.20
N THR A 146 -32.92 -26.02 4.81
CA THR A 146 -34.13 -25.24 4.51
C THR A 146 -34.21 -23.92 5.26
N SER A 147 -33.70 -23.91 6.49
CA SER A 147 -33.67 -22.70 7.33
C SER A 147 -32.66 -22.85 8.45
N CYS A 148 -32.30 -21.74 9.05
CA CYS A 148 -31.43 -21.65 10.22
C CYS A 148 -32.08 -20.77 11.30
N MET A 149 -31.89 -21.10 12.56
CA MET A 149 -32.38 -20.32 13.68
C MET A 149 -31.37 -20.28 14.81
N ILE A 150 -31.05 -19.06 15.29
CA ILE A 150 -30.26 -18.89 16.51
C ILE A 150 -31.12 -19.28 17.71
N ASP A 151 -30.61 -20.17 18.57
CA ASP A 151 -31.26 -20.49 19.86
C ASP A 151 -31.11 -19.30 20.81
N ARG A 152 -32.23 -18.62 21.05
CA ARG A 152 -32.28 -17.39 21.86
C ARG A 152 -31.77 -17.60 23.28
N SER A 153 -32.01 -18.78 23.85
CA SER A 153 -31.63 -19.13 25.22
C SER A 153 -30.12 -19.37 25.38
N SER A 154 -29.42 -19.55 24.26
CA SER A 154 -27.98 -19.87 24.23
C SER A 154 -27.10 -18.67 24.01
N LEU A 155 -27.67 -17.50 23.69
CA LEU A 155 -26.91 -16.27 23.44
C LEU A 155 -26.21 -15.80 24.71
N THR A 156 -24.89 -15.88 24.73
CA THR A 156 -24.03 -15.45 25.83
C THR A 156 -22.82 -14.69 25.29
N LYS A 157 -22.08 -14.04 26.18
CA LYS A 157 -20.80 -13.40 25.85
C LYS A 157 -19.75 -14.37 25.28
N ASP A 158 -19.87 -15.66 25.59
CA ASP A 158 -18.90 -16.70 25.21
C ASP A 158 -19.23 -17.32 23.86
N GLY A 159 -20.51 -17.22 23.42
CA GLY A 159 -20.95 -17.81 22.16
C GLY A 159 -22.45 -18.03 22.09
N PHE A 160 -22.88 -18.84 21.13
CA PHE A 160 -24.27 -19.19 20.89
C PHE A 160 -24.42 -20.53 20.20
N ARG A 161 -25.62 -21.11 20.29
CA ARG A 161 -26.04 -22.24 19.48
C ARG A 161 -26.97 -21.80 18.37
N TYR A 162 -26.94 -22.54 17.28
CA TYR A 162 -27.92 -22.39 16.21
C TYR A 162 -28.33 -23.74 15.64
N MET A 163 -29.54 -23.79 15.15
CA MET A 163 -30.18 -24.97 14.60
C MET A 163 -30.21 -24.88 13.09
N LEU A 164 -29.78 -25.93 12.42
CA LEU A 164 -29.92 -26.14 10.99
C LEU A 164 -31.08 -27.09 10.75
N TYR A 165 -32.10 -26.60 10.09
CA TYR A 165 -33.25 -27.43 9.71
C TYR A 165 -33.03 -27.94 8.28
N MET A 166 -33.05 -29.25 8.14
CA MET A 166 -32.95 -29.97 6.89
C MET A 166 -34.21 -30.78 6.66
N HIS A 167 -34.45 -31.28 5.46
CA HIS A 167 -35.65 -32.08 5.19
C HIS A 167 -35.76 -33.35 6.06
N SER A 168 -34.64 -34.02 6.36
CA SER A 168 -34.60 -35.28 7.05
C SER A 168 -34.25 -35.18 8.52
N LYS A 169 -33.57 -34.08 8.95
CA LYS A 169 -33.00 -33.97 10.32
C LYS A 169 -32.83 -32.50 10.71
N THR A 170 -32.61 -32.30 12.00
CA THR A 170 -32.19 -31.03 12.58
C THR A 170 -30.82 -31.20 13.23
N GLU A 171 -29.88 -30.34 12.93
CA GLU A 171 -28.55 -30.32 13.55
C GLU A 171 -28.38 -29.07 14.42
N SER A 172 -27.74 -29.24 15.57
CA SER A 172 -27.36 -28.15 16.46
C SER A 172 -25.87 -27.92 16.36
N LYS A 173 -25.48 -26.66 16.17
CA LYS A 173 -24.06 -26.24 16.16
C LYS A 173 -23.84 -25.19 17.23
N THR A 174 -22.69 -25.27 17.90
CA THR A 174 -22.26 -24.30 18.92
C THR A 174 -21.07 -23.53 18.40
N ILE A 175 -21.11 -22.21 18.55
CA ILE A 175 -20.04 -21.29 18.19
C ILE A 175 -19.53 -20.63 19.45
N ARG A 176 -18.22 -20.61 19.62
CA ARG A 176 -17.51 -19.85 20.64
C ARG A 176 -16.81 -18.65 20.01
N PHE A 177 -17.09 -17.46 20.50
CA PHE A 177 -16.54 -16.22 19.91
C PHE A 177 -15.02 -16.16 20.03
N SER A 178 -14.45 -16.55 21.17
CA SER A 178 -12.99 -16.59 21.36
C SER A 178 -12.30 -17.46 20.30
N GLU A 179 -12.84 -18.65 20.05
CA GLU A 179 -12.27 -19.60 19.09
C GLU A 179 -12.26 -19.04 17.66
N ILE A 180 -13.40 -18.46 17.22
CA ILE A 180 -13.47 -17.92 15.85
C ILE A 180 -12.65 -16.63 15.66
N ILE A 181 -12.51 -15.81 16.70
CA ILE A 181 -11.66 -14.62 16.69
C ILE A 181 -10.17 -15.03 16.61
N GLU A 182 -9.75 -15.97 17.46
CA GLU A 182 -8.37 -16.46 17.46
C GLU A 182 -7.98 -17.14 16.13
N LEU A 183 -8.89 -17.99 15.61
CA LEU A 183 -8.68 -18.60 14.29
C LEU A 183 -8.54 -17.54 13.20
N GLN A 184 -9.41 -16.53 13.19
CA GLN A 184 -9.34 -15.48 12.20
C GLN A 184 -8.05 -14.68 12.31
N ASP A 185 -7.67 -14.24 13.52
CA ASP A 185 -6.43 -13.51 13.75
C ASP A 185 -5.20 -14.31 13.29
N LYS A 186 -5.16 -15.61 13.59
CA LYS A 186 -4.10 -16.51 13.14
C LYS A 186 -3.99 -16.59 11.62
N TYR A 187 -5.10 -16.87 10.93
CA TYR A 187 -5.05 -17.14 9.49
C TYR A 187 -4.92 -15.86 8.66
N LEU A 188 -5.66 -14.80 8.98
CA LEU A 188 -5.53 -13.52 8.29
C LEU A 188 -4.21 -12.83 8.63
N GLY A 189 -3.73 -12.96 9.88
CA GLY A 189 -2.41 -12.50 10.27
C GLY A 189 -1.31 -13.16 9.41
N ALA A 190 -1.38 -14.47 9.19
CA ALA A 190 -0.43 -15.15 8.30
C ALA A 190 -0.50 -14.67 6.84
N GLU A 191 -1.69 -14.31 6.34
CA GLU A 191 -1.82 -13.71 5.02
C GLU A 191 -1.18 -12.31 4.96
N LEU A 192 -1.39 -11.47 5.97
CA LEU A 192 -0.76 -10.14 6.05
C LEU A 192 0.76 -10.23 6.21
N GLU A 193 1.28 -11.21 6.96
CA GLU A 193 2.74 -11.48 6.99
C GLU A 193 3.29 -11.81 5.60
N THR A 194 2.54 -12.61 4.84
CA THR A 194 2.94 -12.95 3.47
C THR A 194 2.95 -11.70 2.58
N VAL A 195 1.94 -10.83 2.73
CA VAL A 195 1.89 -9.52 2.05
C VAL A 195 3.12 -8.69 2.40
N MET A 196 3.45 -8.55 3.68
CA MET A 196 4.58 -7.72 4.13
C MET A 196 5.93 -8.26 3.62
N LYS A 197 6.12 -9.58 3.66
CA LYS A 197 7.33 -10.22 3.11
C LYS A 197 7.50 -9.98 1.61
N GLU A 198 6.42 -10.05 0.84
CA GLU A 198 6.47 -9.80 -0.60
C GLU A 198 6.78 -8.32 -0.89
N LEU A 199 6.19 -7.38 -0.14
CA LEU A 199 6.49 -5.96 -0.26
C LEU A 199 7.96 -5.65 0.06
N GLN A 200 8.51 -6.22 1.13
CA GLN A 200 9.93 -6.06 1.50
C GLN A 200 10.87 -6.65 0.45
N LYS A 201 10.51 -7.79 -0.11
CA LYS A 201 11.26 -8.42 -1.20
C LYS A 201 11.28 -7.54 -2.45
N GLU A 202 10.14 -6.98 -2.83
CA GLU A 202 10.05 -6.05 -3.97
C GLU A 202 10.86 -4.78 -3.73
N GLU A 203 10.82 -4.21 -2.53
CA GLU A 203 11.64 -3.05 -2.17
C GLU A 203 13.13 -3.36 -2.29
N LYS A 204 13.56 -4.50 -1.75
CA LYS A 204 14.95 -4.95 -1.85
C LYS A 204 15.39 -5.15 -3.31
N GLN A 205 14.54 -5.74 -4.14
CA GLN A 205 14.82 -5.90 -5.57
C GLN A 205 14.90 -4.54 -6.29
N HIS A 206 14.01 -3.62 -5.94
CA HIS A 206 14.03 -2.27 -6.50
C HIS A 206 15.32 -1.53 -6.12
N LYS A 207 15.72 -1.56 -4.86
CA LYS A 207 16.97 -0.96 -4.40
C LYS A 207 18.19 -1.59 -5.07
N ALA A 208 18.24 -2.92 -5.14
CA ALA A 208 19.35 -3.64 -5.76
C ALA A 208 19.55 -3.29 -7.25
N LYS A 209 18.48 -2.97 -7.97
CA LYS A 209 18.54 -2.56 -9.38
C LYS A 209 19.39 -1.31 -9.59
N PHE A 210 19.37 -0.37 -8.64
CA PHE A 210 20.04 0.92 -8.74
C PHE A 210 21.33 1.03 -7.91
N LYS A 211 21.70 -0.03 -7.18
CA LYS A 211 22.85 -0.03 -6.28
C LYS A 211 24.17 0.34 -6.99
N CYS A 212 24.35 -0.13 -8.22
CA CYS A 212 25.59 0.09 -8.98
C CYS A 212 25.56 1.38 -9.81
N GLU A 213 24.46 2.08 -9.88
CA GLU A 213 24.30 3.31 -10.66
C GLU A 213 24.22 4.51 -9.73
N LYS A 214 25.31 5.28 -9.65
CA LYS A 214 25.36 6.48 -8.81
C LYS A 214 25.05 7.71 -9.63
N LEU A 215 23.90 8.36 -9.36
CA LEU A 215 23.48 9.57 -10.07
C LEU A 215 24.40 10.75 -9.76
N GLY A 216 24.90 10.84 -8.52
CA GLY A 216 25.83 11.89 -8.12
C GLY A 216 27.15 11.87 -8.91
N GLU A 217 27.60 10.69 -9.37
CA GLU A 217 28.81 10.57 -10.16
C GLU A 217 28.68 11.20 -11.57
N LEU A 218 27.47 11.34 -12.08
CA LEU A 218 27.22 11.98 -13.37
C LEU A 218 27.63 13.45 -13.36
N LEU A 219 27.49 14.12 -12.21
CA LEU A 219 27.89 15.53 -12.02
C LEU A 219 29.30 15.68 -11.42
N ASN A 220 29.95 14.58 -11.02
CA ASN A 220 31.27 14.63 -10.39
C ASN A 220 32.45 14.66 -11.37
N LYS A 221 32.22 14.41 -12.65
CA LYS A 221 33.29 14.50 -13.64
C LYS A 221 33.72 15.96 -13.76
N PRO A 222 34.96 16.31 -13.34
CA PRO A 222 35.48 17.64 -13.55
C PRO A 222 35.53 17.85 -15.05
N SER A 223 34.61 18.59 -15.57
CA SER A 223 34.52 18.77 -16.98
C SER A 223 34.94 20.18 -17.31
N LEU A 224 35.88 20.28 -18.28
CA LEU A 224 36.11 21.49 -19.04
C LEU A 224 34.80 22.16 -19.47
N TYR A 225 33.73 21.37 -19.60
CA TYR A 225 32.39 21.80 -19.97
C TYR A 225 31.75 22.75 -18.94
N GLN A 226 31.96 22.57 -17.62
CA GLN A 226 31.38 23.49 -16.63
C GLN A 226 32.08 24.85 -16.69
N VAL A 227 33.38 24.85 -16.81
CA VAL A 227 34.17 26.07 -17.02
C VAL A 227 33.75 26.76 -18.33
N ASN A 228 33.58 26.00 -19.39
CA ASN A 228 33.17 26.51 -20.70
C ASN A 228 31.70 26.98 -20.68
N LEU A 229 30.84 26.39 -19.84
CA LEU A 229 29.46 26.85 -19.70
C LEU A 229 29.42 28.27 -19.14
N ILE A 230 30.10 28.53 -18.04
CA ILE A 230 30.08 29.80 -17.33
C ILE A 230 30.86 30.87 -18.09
N TYR A 231 32.12 30.60 -18.39
CA TYR A 231 33.00 31.55 -19.05
C TYR A 231 32.72 31.69 -20.54
N GLY A 232 32.25 30.65 -21.21
CA GLY A 232 31.92 30.70 -22.63
C GLY A 232 30.79 31.69 -22.96
N PHE A 233 29.79 31.77 -22.09
CA PHE A 233 28.72 32.77 -22.28
C PHE A 233 29.18 34.18 -22.00
N GLN A 234 30.09 34.41 -21.03
CA GLN A 234 30.66 35.71 -20.75
C GLN A 234 31.56 36.22 -21.89
N TRP A 235 32.27 35.29 -22.54
CA TRP A 235 33.26 35.62 -23.58
C TRP A 235 32.74 35.31 -24.98
N ASN A 236 31.48 35.00 -25.15
CA ASN A 236 30.86 34.63 -26.41
C ASN A 236 31.58 33.50 -27.15
N ASP A 237 32.03 32.47 -26.38
CA ASP A 237 32.75 31.34 -26.88
C ASP A 237 31.80 30.38 -27.62
N HIS A 238 32.26 29.93 -28.81
CA HIS A 238 31.56 28.92 -29.60
C HIS A 238 31.34 27.59 -28.90
N LEU A 239 32.01 27.33 -27.77
CA LEU A 239 31.87 26.14 -26.93
C LEU A 239 30.73 26.23 -25.89
N ALA A 240 30.16 27.43 -25.69
CA ALA A 240 29.13 27.63 -24.66
C ALA A 240 27.86 26.81 -24.93
N TRP A 241 27.33 26.85 -26.15
CA TRP A 241 26.14 26.06 -26.48
C TRP A 241 26.35 24.58 -26.49
N PRO A 242 27.42 23.99 -27.04
CA PRO A 242 27.73 22.58 -26.88
C PRO A 242 27.87 22.15 -25.41
N SER A 243 28.43 23.02 -24.57
CA SER A 243 28.52 22.75 -23.12
C SER A 243 27.15 22.77 -22.44
N PHE A 244 26.29 23.71 -22.79
CA PHE A 244 24.90 23.75 -22.32
C PHE A 244 24.13 22.49 -22.74
N ASP A 245 24.21 22.09 -24.00
CA ASP A 245 23.55 20.88 -24.50
C ASP A 245 24.01 19.63 -23.76
N HIS A 246 25.33 19.53 -23.48
CA HIS A 246 25.86 18.43 -22.69
C HIS A 246 25.26 18.38 -21.27
N TYR A 247 25.20 19.50 -20.56
CA TYR A 247 24.61 19.55 -19.22
C TYR A 247 23.10 19.32 -19.23
N HIS A 248 22.40 19.80 -20.25
CA HIS A 248 20.97 19.55 -20.40
C HIS A 248 20.68 18.05 -20.59
N GLU A 249 21.49 17.34 -21.38
CA GLU A 249 21.37 15.89 -21.55
C GLU A 249 21.74 15.11 -20.27
N LEU A 250 22.78 15.53 -19.52
CA LEU A 250 23.08 14.96 -18.21
C LEU A 250 21.94 15.16 -17.23
N TYR A 251 21.38 16.37 -17.18
CA TYR A 251 20.24 16.68 -16.33
C TYR A 251 19.02 15.80 -16.66
N LYS A 252 18.70 15.63 -17.94
CA LYS A 252 17.61 14.74 -18.38
C LYS A 252 17.84 13.29 -17.92
N LYS A 253 19.09 12.79 -18.02
CA LYS A 253 19.45 11.46 -17.52
C LYS A 253 19.28 11.34 -16.00
N ILE A 254 19.75 12.34 -15.26
CA ILE A 254 19.59 12.40 -13.80
C ILE A 254 18.13 12.43 -13.42
N ARG A 255 17.34 13.30 -14.04
CA ARG A 255 15.91 13.42 -13.81
C ARG A 255 15.18 12.10 -14.05
N LYS A 256 15.49 11.43 -15.16
CA LYS A 256 14.94 10.11 -15.47
C LYS A 256 15.39 9.07 -14.43
N GLY A 257 16.67 9.07 -14.05
CA GLY A 257 17.17 8.17 -13.01
C GLY A 257 16.49 8.36 -11.65
N LEU A 258 16.18 9.60 -11.28
CA LEU A 258 15.38 9.91 -10.09
C LEU A 258 13.93 9.42 -10.24
N GLU A 259 13.30 9.65 -11.41
CA GLU A 259 11.95 9.15 -11.67
C GLU A 259 11.87 7.60 -11.64
N ASP A 260 12.89 6.92 -12.13
CA ASP A 260 12.97 5.45 -12.12
C ASP A 260 13.13 4.88 -10.69
N ARG A 261 13.83 5.63 -9.80
CA ARG A 261 14.04 5.26 -8.40
C ARG A 261 12.87 5.58 -7.50
N PHE A 262 12.29 6.78 -7.65
CA PHE A 262 11.33 7.35 -6.71
C PHE A 262 9.90 7.50 -7.29
N GLY A 263 9.74 7.34 -8.59
CA GLY A 263 8.48 7.61 -9.30
C GLY A 263 8.44 8.99 -9.95
N LYS A 264 7.40 9.26 -10.76
CA LYS A 264 7.31 10.49 -11.57
C LYS A 264 7.29 11.76 -10.73
N PHE A 265 8.07 12.76 -11.16
CA PHE A 265 7.98 14.12 -10.62
C PHE A 265 6.58 14.73 -10.87
N GLY A 266 6.03 15.42 -9.88
CA GLY A 266 4.68 16.00 -9.93
C GLY A 266 3.68 15.35 -8.98
N GLU A 267 3.94 14.14 -8.52
CA GLU A 267 3.20 13.50 -7.46
C GLU A 267 4.12 13.41 -6.24
N ALA A 268 4.20 14.47 -5.43
CA ALA A 268 4.95 14.61 -4.16
C ALA A 268 6.08 13.60 -3.91
N ILE A 269 7.22 13.77 -4.58
CA ILE A 269 8.46 13.07 -4.20
C ILE A 269 8.90 13.65 -2.87
N ARG A 270 8.95 12.82 -1.84
CA ARG A 270 9.37 13.23 -0.49
C ARG A 270 10.89 13.15 -0.30
N ILE A 271 11.67 13.55 -1.30
CA ILE A 271 13.09 13.81 -1.07
C ILE A 271 13.17 15.28 -0.66
N PRO A 272 13.44 15.60 0.62
CA PRO A 272 13.48 16.99 1.06
C PRO A 272 14.47 17.79 0.21
N GLY A 273 14.03 18.92 -0.34
CA GLY A 273 14.85 19.81 -1.15
C GLY A 273 15.01 19.40 -2.64
N THR A 274 15.19 18.15 -2.98
CA THR A 274 15.47 17.70 -4.36
C THR A 274 14.37 18.09 -5.35
N HIS A 275 13.10 17.99 -4.94
CA HIS A 275 11.97 18.34 -5.80
C HIS A 275 11.99 19.83 -6.20
N GLU A 276 12.35 20.70 -5.26
CA GLU A 276 12.42 22.13 -5.51
C GLU A 276 13.60 22.50 -6.42
N VAL A 277 14.74 21.86 -6.21
CA VAL A 277 15.91 22.03 -7.08
C VAL A 277 15.58 21.57 -8.51
N ILE A 278 14.94 20.43 -8.67
CA ILE A 278 14.50 19.94 -9.99
C ILE A 278 13.54 20.94 -10.66
N LYS A 279 12.55 21.49 -9.95
CA LYS A 279 11.65 22.51 -10.50
C LYS A 279 12.38 23.77 -10.94
N LYS A 280 13.31 24.25 -10.10
CA LYS A 280 14.16 25.40 -10.45
C LYS A 280 14.98 25.12 -11.70
N LEU A 281 15.62 23.96 -11.78
CA LEU A 281 16.42 23.57 -12.94
C LEU A 281 15.59 23.37 -14.19
N ASP A 282 14.41 22.75 -14.10
CA ASP A 282 13.47 22.64 -15.24
C ASP A 282 13.15 24.03 -15.81
N PHE A 283 12.87 25.01 -14.93
CA PHE A 283 12.61 26.38 -15.34
C PHE A 283 13.84 27.03 -15.98
N VAL A 284 15.00 26.93 -15.34
CA VAL A 284 16.26 27.54 -15.81
C VAL A 284 16.68 26.98 -17.16
N PHE A 285 16.70 25.64 -17.32
CA PHE A 285 17.01 25.03 -18.62
C PHE A 285 16.05 25.48 -19.73
N SER A 286 14.75 25.52 -19.42
CA SER A 286 13.75 25.98 -20.39
C SER A 286 13.95 27.43 -20.79
N LYS A 287 14.36 28.29 -19.87
CA LYS A 287 14.66 29.70 -20.15
C LYS A 287 15.90 29.88 -21.01
N ILE A 288 17.02 29.23 -20.62
CA ILE A 288 18.25 29.31 -21.42
C ILE A 288 18.00 28.84 -22.86
N GLU A 289 17.22 27.77 -23.04
CA GLU A 289 16.90 27.22 -24.35
C GLU A 289 16.17 28.21 -25.26
N THR A 290 15.38 29.16 -24.71
CA THR A 290 14.76 30.23 -25.50
C THR A 290 15.79 31.18 -26.12
N PHE A 291 16.92 31.42 -25.47
CA PHE A 291 17.99 32.27 -25.99
C PHE A 291 18.80 31.62 -27.12
N LYS A 292 18.89 30.30 -27.13
CA LYS A 292 19.57 29.53 -28.18
C LYS A 292 19.02 29.84 -29.57
N ASN A 293 17.71 30.07 -29.67
CA ASN A 293 17.02 30.34 -30.91
C ASN A 293 17.14 31.84 -31.37
N THR A 294 17.43 32.73 -30.45
CA THR A 294 17.46 34.18 -30.73
C THR A 294 18.85 34.71 -31.12
N ARG A 295 19.92 33.93 -30.92
CA ARG A 295 21.32 34.29 -31.20
C ARG A 295 21.80 35.63 -30.63
N LYS A 296 21.14 36.17 -29.59
CA LYS A 296 21.54 37.40 -28.92
C LYS A 296 22.28 37.06 -27.63
N PHE A 297 23.64 37.23 -27.64
CA PHE A 297 24.48 36.91 -26.50
C PHE A 297 24.69 38.05 -25.51
N GLU A 298 24.44 39.29 -25.89
CA GLU A 298 24.52 40.45 -25.00
C GLU A 298 23.19 40.61 -24.24
N ASN A 299 22.97 39.75 -23.26
CA ASN A 299 21.76 39.84 -22.50
C ASN A 299 22.03 39.51 -21.02
N TYR A 300 21.95 40.51 -20.14
CA TYR A 300 22.06 40.35 -18.71
C TYR A 300 21.10 39.29 -18.14
N GLU A 301 19.96 39.07 -18.79
CA GLU A 301 19.00 38.05 -18.40
C GLU A 301 19.54 36.65 -18.60
N LEU A 302 20.27 36.37 -19.67
CA LEU A 302 20.93 35.09 -19.92
C LEU A 302 22.00 34.81 -18.86
N GLU A 303 22.78 35.80 -18.45
CA GLU A 303 23.81 35.67 -17.41
C GLU A 303 23.19 35.24 -16.07
N VAL A 304 22.06 35.88 -15.69
CA VAL A 304 21.32 35.48 -14.47
C VAL A 304 20.88 34.02 -14.51
N TYR A 305 20.40 33.54 -15.66
CA TYR A 305 19.99 32.12 -15.76
C TYR A 305 21.18 31.16 -15.76
N ILE A 306 22.35 31.56 -16.27
CA ILE A 306 23.57 30.73 -16.23
C ILE A 306 24.10 30.62 -14.81
N ASP A 307 24.10 31.71 -14.04
CA ASP A 307 24.47 31.69 -12.64
C ASP A 307 23.48 30.83 -11.83
N ALA A 308 22.19 30.96 -12.10
CA ALA A 308 21.17 30.14 -11.49
C ALA A 308 21.30 28.65 -11.84
N LEU A 309 21.76 28.33 -13.07
CA LEU A 309 22.05 26.97 -13.50
C LEU A 309 23.22 26.37 -12.73
N ASP A 310 24.34 27.11 -12.58
CA ASP A 310 25.52 26.64 -11.84
C ASP A 310 25.16 26.37 -10.37
N VAL A 311 24.51 27.31 -9.70
CA VAL A 311 24.03 27.15 -8.33
C VAL A 311 23.12 25.93 -8.21
N GLY A 312 22.13 25.78 -9.12
CA GLY A 312 21.19 24.69 -9.10
C GLY A 312 21.83 23.31 -9.35
N LEU A 313 22.83 23.23 -10.23
CA LEU A 313 23.57 21.98 -10.48
C LEU A 313 24.42 21.56 -9.28
N ASN A 314 25.06 22.53 -8.59
CA ASN A 314 25.82 22.27 -7.36
C ASN A 314 24.90 21.82 -6.20
N GLU A 315 23.74 22.45 -6.06
CA GLU A 315 22.72 22.05 -5.11
C GLU A 315 22.20 20.62 -5.41
N LEU A 316 21.89 20.34 -6.68
CA LEU A 316 21.47 19.01 -7.12
C LEU A 316 22.52 17.95 -6.82
N LYS A 317 23.80 18.23 -7.06
CA LYS A 317 24.92 17.32 -6.76
C LYS A 317 24.94 16.88 -5.29
N THR A 318 24.73 17.82 -4.36
CA THR A 318 24.64 17.54 -2.93
C THR A 318 23.49 16.60 -2.62
N HIS A 319 22.29 16.88 -3.14
CA HIS A 319 21.12 16.03 -2.95
C HIS A 319 21.26 14.64 -3.58
N LEU A 320 21.92 14.52 -4.73
CA LEU A 320 22.16 13.23 -5.36
C LEU A 320 23.10 12.34 -4.54
N ALA A 321 24.09 12.91 -3.86
CA ALA A 321 24.96 12.15 -2.98
C ALA A 321 24.22 11.56 -1.78
N GLU A 322 23.22 12.26 -1.24
CA GLU A 322 22.35 11.75 -0.19
C GLU A 322 21.39 10.68 -0.74
N THR A 323 20.83 10.93 -1.91
CA THR A 323 19.92 10.00 -2.61
C THR A 323 20.59 8.66 -2.92
N ASP A 324 21.83 8.68 -3.42
CA ASP A 324 22.56 7.45 -3.77
C ASP A 324 22.81 6.55 -2.55
N LYS A 325 22.99 7.13 -1.34
CA LYS A 325 23.14 6.37 -0.08
C LYS A 325 21.94 5.50 0.25
N GLU A 326 20.72 5.91 -0.12
CA GLU A 326 19.51 5.12 0.14
C GLU A 326 19.49 3.78 -0.64
N PHE A 327 20.29 3.68 -1.70
CA PHE A 327 20.40 2.50 -2.56
C PHE A 327 21.67 1.67 -2.30
N GLU A 328 22.55 2.09 -1.40
CA GLU A 328 23.78 1.36 -1.04
C GLU A 328 23.52 0.18 -0.09
N VAL A 329 22.32 0.06 0.47
CA VAL A 329 21.93 -0.93 1.49
C VAL A 329 21.69 -2.33 0.92
#